data_237fe24791a5e850a722d6e018efcb6d
#
_entry.id   237fe24791a5e850a722d6e018efcb6d
#
_cell.length_a   1.000
_cell.length_b   1.000
_cell.length_c   1.000
_cell.angle_alpha   90.00
_cell.angle_beta   90.00
_cell.angle_gamma   90.00
#
_symmetry.space_group_name_H-M   'P 1'
#
loop_
_entity.id
_entity.type
_entity.pdbx_description
1 polymer ?
#
loop_
_entity_poly.entity_id
_entity_poly.type
_entity_poly.pdbx_seq_one_letter_code
_entity_poly.pdbx_strand_id
1 'polypeptide(L)'
;YKYTAFVVQDEVLKEKHGITDLDGLRRKAASIYDEMYPNDASVTDETDRRNSLNRFISYHLLNRIGNYYTLTCVDGPNSTLAINWDRNNWDIADWYETMMPHSLMKFSFPSGSAEGLYINRRGVQDRADYRGVFVPGTKVHTPEEMGGKNSAYNGIYHYIDDIVHY
;
A
#
# COMPACT_ATOMS: atom_id res chain seq x y z
N TYR A 1 9.22 -11.63 15.22
CA TYR A 1 8.56 -11.28 13.96
C TYR A 1 8.90 -9.86 13.58
N LYS A 2 9.09 -9.62 12.30
CA LYS A 2 9.39 -8.29 11.77
C LYS A 2 8.38 -7.92 10.71
N TYR A 3 7.90 -6.68 10.79
CA TYR A 3 6.82 -6.18 9.95
C TYR A 3 7.21 -4.88 9.25
N THR A 4 6.50 -4.58 8.19
CA THR A 4 6.48 -3.25 7.58
C THR A 4 5.07 -2.70 7.66
N ALA A 5 4.92 -1.50 8.21
CA ALA A 5 3.64 -0.82 8.29
C ALA A 5 3.63 0.41 7.37
N PHE A 6 2.54 0.57 6.65
CA PHE A 6 2.26 1.79 5.88
C PHE A 6 1.25 2.61 6.69
N VAL A 7 1.68 3.75 7.16
CA VAL A 7 0.97 4.56 8.16
C VAL A 7 0.44 5.82 7.51
N VAL A 8 -0.85 6.05 7.67
CA VAL A 8 -1.51 7.28 7.25
C VAL A 8 -1.61 8.20 8.46
N GLN A 9 -1.03 9.39 8.36
CA GLN A 9 -1.04 10.35 9.45
C GLN A 9 -2.45 10.91 9.70
N ASP A 10 -2.71 11.33 10.92
CA ASP A 10 -4.04 11.80 11.34
C ASP A 10 -4.53 12.97 10.49
N GLU A 11 -3.66 13.88 10.11
CA GLU A 11 -3.99 15.03 9.26
C GLU A 11 -4.50 14.59 7.88
N VAL A 12 -3.89 13.56 7.32
CA VAL A 12 -4.30 13.00 6.01
C VAL A 12 -5.66 12.32 6.12
N LEU A 13 -5.87 11.53 7.16
CA LEU A 13 -7.16 10.89 7.42
C LEU A 13 -8.28 11.92 7.59
N LYS A 14 -8.00 13.00 8.31
CA LYS A 14 -8.95 14.10 8.53
C LYS A 14 -9.24 14.86 7.25
N GLU A 15 -8.22 15.30 6.54
CA GLU A 15 -8.36 16.14 5.35
C GLU A 15 -8.97 15.41 4.16
N LYS A 16 -8.54 14.17 3.92
CA LYS A 16 -8.99 13.40 2.74
C LYS A 16 -10.27 12.60 2.98
N HIS A 17 -10.53 12.19 4.20
CA HIS A 17 -11.62 11.24 4.51
C HIS A 17 -12.53 11.69 5.64
N GLY A 18 -12.23 12.79 6.31
CA GLY A 18 -13.01 13.24 7.46
C GLY A 18 -12.95 12.30 8.66
N ILE A 19 -11.91 11.48 8.74
CA ILE A 19 -11.71 10.50 9.81
C ILE A 19 -10.96 11.18 10.95
N THR A 20 -11.58 11.26 12.12
CA THR A 20 -11.02 11.91 13.32
C THR A 20 -10.92 10.98 14.53
N ASP A 21 -11.46 9.77 14.43
CA ASP A 21 -11.48 8.79 15.50
C ASP A 21 -11.51 7.36 14.94
N LEU A 22 -11.45 6.38 15.84
CA LEU A 22 -11.48 4.97 15.47
C LEU A 22 -12.82 4.56 14.85
N ASP A 23 -13.93 5.13 15.31
CA ASP A 23 -15.25 4.83 14.74
C ASP A 23 -15.36 5.32 13.29
N GLY A 24 -14.75 6.47 12.98
CA GLY A 24 -14.62 6.93 11.60
C GLY A 24 -13.82 5.96 10.73
N LEU A 25 -12.75 5.41 11.25
CA LEU A 25 -11.97 4.40 10.56
C LEU A 25 -12.75 3.09 10.35
N ARG A 26 -13.51 2.65 11.35
CA ARG A 26 -14.40 1.49 11.22
C ARG A 26 -15.42 1.69 10.10
N ARG A 27 -16.07 2.86 10.05
CA ARG A 27 -17.03 3.19 8.98
C ARG A 27 -16.36 3.19 7.61
N LYS A 28 -15.15 3.74 7.51
CA LYS A 28 -14.42 3.75 6.25
C LYS A 28 -14.06 2.34 5.80
N ALA A 29 -13.56 1.51 6.69
CA ALA A 29 -13.26 0.10 6.41
C ALA A 29 -14.51 -0.66 5.96
N ALA A 30 -15.63 -0.48 6.64
CA ALA A 30 -16.91 -1.08 6.25
C ALA A 30 -17.34 -0.62 4.85
N SER A 31 -17.20 0.66 4.53
CA SER A 31 -17.55 1.17 3.21
C SER A 31 -16.76 0.54 2.07
N ILE A 32 -15.55 0.10 2.34
CA ILE A 32 -14.67 -0.56 1.35
C ILE A 32 -14.98 -2.05 1.27
N TYR A 33 -15.02 -2.74 2.40
CA TYR A 33 -14.98 -4.20 2.43
C TYR A 33 -16.34 -4.87 2.56
N ASP A 34 -17.36 -4.21 3.08
CA ASP A 34 -18.71 -4.80 3.17
C ASP A 34 -19.31 -5.02 1.78
N GLU A 35 -18.99 -4.17 0.82
CA GLU A 35 -19.40 -4.36 -0.56
C GLU A 35 -18.63 -5.50 -1.24
N MET A 36 -17.32 -5.60 -0.99
CA MET A 36 -16.48 -6.66 -1.54
C MET A 36 -16.81 -8.04 -0.95
N TYR A 37 -17.15 -8.06 0.34
CA TYR A 37 -17.38 -9.29 1.10
C TYR A 37 -18.71 -9.21 1.87
N PRO A 38 -19.84 -9.18 1.17
CA PRO A 38 -21.14 -8.93 1.80
C PRO A 38 -21.55 -9.98 2.83
N ASN A 39 -21.08 -11.21 2.69
CA ASN A 39 -21.35 -12.29 3.66
C ASN A 39 -20.61 -12.09 4.99
N ASP A 40 -19.59 -11.24 5.02
CA ASP A 40 -18.78 -10.97 6.21
C ASP A 40 -19.11 -9.63 6.87
N ALA A 41 -20.05 -8.86 6.29
CA ALA A 41 -20.43 -7.54 6.80
C ALA A 41 -20.96 -7.55 8.23
N SER A 42 -21.48 -8.70 8.68
CA SER A 42 -22.00 -8.86 10.04
C SER A 42 -20.95 -9.29 11.08
N VAL A 43 -19.71 -9.53 10.66
CA VAL A 43 -18.63 -9.93 11.57
C VAL A 43 -18.16 -8.70 12.35
N THR A 44 -18.47 -8.67 13.64
CA THR A 44 -18.14 -7.55 14.54
C THR A 44 -16.87 -7.76 15.36
N ASP A 45 -16.38 -8.97 15.44
CA ASP A 45 -15.12 -9.28 16.14
C ASP A 45 -13.93 -8.76 15.31
N GLU A 46 -13.27 -7.73 15.81
CA GLU A 46 -12.15 -7.08 15.13
C GLU A 46 -10.86 -7.93 15.11
N THR A 47 -10.82 -9.01 15.87
CA THR A 47 -9.73 -9.99 15.79
C THR A 47 -9.95 -11.04 14.69
N ASP A 48 -11.14 -11.14 14.18
CA ASP A 48 -11.48 -12.02 13.06
C ASP A 48 -11.00 -11.41 11.73
N ARG A 49 -10.30 -12.21 10.96
CA ARG A 49 -9.76 -11.77 9.65
C ARG A 49 -10.81 -11.40 8.62
N ARG A 50 -12.07 -11.75 8.86
CA ARG A 50 -13.21 -11.39 8.00
C ARG A 50 -13.80 -10.03 8.37
N ASN A 51 -13.46 -9.49 9.54
CA ASN A 51 -13.90 -8.17 9.96
C ASN A 51 -13.33 -7.08 9.06
N SER A 52 -14.13 -6.10 8.68
CA SER A 52 -13.73 -5.05 7.75
C SER A 52 -12.58 -4.18 8.26
N LEU A 53 -12.57 -3.82 9.54
CA LEU A 53 -11.46 -3.06 10.12
C LEU A 53 -10.18 -3.90 10.16
N ASN A 54 -10.29 -5.19 10.50
CA ASN A 54 -9.15 -6.09 10.47
C ASN A 54 -8.55 -6.18 9.06
N ARG A 55 -9.38 -6.34 8.04
CA ARG A 55 -8.93 -6.32 6.65
C ARG A 55 -8.23 -5.03 6.28
N PHE A 56 -8.81 -3.91 6.65
CA PHE A 56 -8.25 -2.59 6.36
C PHE A 56 -6.85 -2.44 6.96
N ILE A 57 -6.70 -2.71 8.25
CA ILE A 57 -5.41 -2.59 8.94
C ILE A 57 -4.42 -3.61 8.39
N SER A 58 -4.85 -4.86 8.21
CA SER A 58 -3.99 -5.93 7.70
C SER A 58 -3.47 -5.66 6.30
N TYR A 59 -4.24 -4.98 5.47
CA TYR A 59 -3.78 -4.60 4.13
C TYR A 59 -2.63 -3.58 4.17
N HIS A 60 -2.54 -2.77 5.23
CA HIS A 60 -1.45 -1.81 5.41
C HIS A 60 -0.18 -2.42 6.03
N LEU A 61 -0.15 -3.74 6.21
CA LEU A 61 0.96 -4.44 6.86
C LEU A 61 1.55 -5.52 5.93
N LEU A 62 2.88 -5.57 5.90
CA LEU A 62 3.62 -6.69 5.31
C LEU A 62 4.27 -7.51 6.42
N ASN A 63 4.23 -8.83 6.31
CA ASN A 63 4.92 -9.74 7.22
C ASN A 63 6.38 -9.95 6.81
N ARG A 64 7.08 -8.84 6.60
CA ARG A 64 8.49 -8.81 6.23
C ARG A 64 9.04 -7.40 6.38
N ILE A 65 10.36 -7.25 6.38
CA ILE A 65 11.00 -5.94 6.33
C ILE A 65 11.09 -5.48 4.87
N GLY A 66 10.49 -4.35 4.58
CA GLY A 66 10.55 -3.67 3.29
C GLY A 66 11.08 -2.24 3.44
N ASN A 67 12.38 -2.04 3.26
CA ASN A 67 12.96 -0.71 3.22
C ASN A 67 12.53 0.04 1.96
N TYR A 68 12.42 1.37 2.05
CA TYR A 68 12.04 2.21 0.92
C TYR A 68 12.86 1.90 -0.34
N TYR A 69 14.17 1.76 -0.20
CA TYR A 69 15.07 1.54 -1.32
C TYR A 69 15.13 0.09 -1.80
N THR A 70 14.50 -0.84 -1.11
CA THR A 70 14.51 -2.27 -1.48
C THR A 70 13.14 -2.78 -1.95
N LEU A 71 12.08 -2.03 -1.73
CA LEU A 71 10.72 -2.45 -2.12
C LEU A 71 10.53 -2.57 -3.64
N THR A 72 11.36 -1.89 -4.41
CA THR A 72 11.37 -1.98 -5.89
C THR A 72 12.77 -2.26 -6.42
N CYS A 73 13.63 -2.88 -5.60
CA CYS A 73 14.98 -3.18 -6.02
C CYS A 73 14.98 -4.33 -7.02
N VAL A 74 15.38 -4.01 -8.24
CA VAL A 74 15.63 -5.01 -9.28
C VAL A 74 17.07 -5.45 -9.15
N ASP A 75 17.30 -6.59 -8.55
CA ASP A 75 18.64 -7.17 -8.38
C ASP A 75 19.13 -7.86 -9.66
N GLY A 76 19.22 -7.11 -10.74
CA GLY A 76 19.76 -7.60 -11.99
C GLY A 76 18.85 -8.60 -12.73
N PRO A 77 19.41 -9.38 -13.64
CA PRO A 77 18.63 -10.18 -14.58
C PRO A 77 17.86 -11.35 -13.97
N ASN A 78 18.15 -11.71 -12.74
CA ASN A 78 17.47 -12.80 -12.03
C ASN A 78 16.33 -12.33 -11.15
N SER A 79 16.07 -11.04 -11.11
CA SER A 79 14.95 -10.50 -10.36
C SER A 79 13.64 -10.88 -11.03
N THR A 80 12.68 -11.34 -10.23
CA THR A 80 11.31 -11.56 -10.70
C THR A 80 10.65 -10.26 -11.17
N LEU A 81 11.18 -9.11 -10.75
CA LEU A 81 10.74 -7.80 -11.20
C LEU A 81 10.96 -7.57 -12.68
N ALA A 82 11.97 -8.21 -13.26
CA ALA A 82 12.22 -8.12 -14.70
C ALA A 82 11.02 -8.60 -15.53
N ILE A 83 10.19 -9.47 -14.96
CA ILE A 83 8.97 -9.97 -15.59
C ILE A 83 7.88 -8.91 -15.62
N ASN A 84 7.88 -8.03 -14.63
CA ASN A 84 6.87 -6.98 -14.49
C ASN A 84 7.30 -5.67 -15.17
N TRP A 85 8.48 -5.66 -15.78
CA TRP A 85 8.97 -4.49 -16.46
C TRP A 85 8.29 -4.32 -17.81
N ASP A 86 7.57 -3.24 -17.94
CA ASP A 86 6.93 -2.85 -19.20
C ASP A 86 7.77 -1.78 -19.87
N ARG A 87 8.39 -2.15 -21.00
CA ARG A 87 9.21 -1.23 -21.80
C ARG A 87 8.45 0.02 -22.24
N ASN A 88 7.16 -0.10 -22.42
CA ASN A 88 6.33 1.01 -22.87
C ASN A 88 5.97 1.95 -21.73
N ASN A 89 5.88 1.44 -20.51
CA ASN A 89 5.48 2.20 -19.35
C ASN A 89 6.66 2.65 -18.50
N TRP A 90 7.84 2.05 -18.70
CA TRP A 90 9.05 2.39 -17.93
C TRP A 90 8.83 2.28 -16.42
N ASP A 91 7.97 1.37 -16.02
CA ASP A 91 7.58 1.17 -14.63
C ASP A 91 8.25 -0.09 -14.09
N ILE A 92 9.02 0.09 -13.04
CA ILE A 92 9.61 -1.02 -12.29
C ILE A 92 8.64 -1.31 -11.16
N ALA A 93 8.09 -2.51 -11.15
CA ALA A 93 7.07 -2.86 -10.18
C ALA A 93 7.32 -4.24 -9.56
N ASP A 94 6.93 -4.38 -8.31
CA ASP A 94 6.90 -5.66 -7.61
C ASP A 94 5.60 -5.79 -6.81
N TRP A 95 5.27 -7.03 -6.47
CA TRP A 95 4.06 -7.39 -5.77
C TRP A 95 4.41 -8.13 -4.49
N TYR A 96 3.84 -7.70 -3.37
CA TYR A 96 4.02 -8.33 -2.07
C TYR A 96 2.69 -8.74 -1.47
N GLU A 97 2.69 -9.91 -0.83
CA GLU A 97 1.55 -10.31 -0.02
C GLU A 97 1.44 -9.42 1.21
N THR A 98 0.24 -8.92 1.47
CA THR A 98 -0.07 -8.21 2.70
C THR A 98 -0.53 -9.17 3.79
N MET A 99 -0.70 -8.67 5.00
CA MET A 99 -1.28 -9.48 6.08
C MET A 99 -2.79 -9.71 5.94
N MET A 100 -3.45 -8.99 5.05
CA MET A 100 -4.82 -9.32 4.65
C MET A 100 -4.77 -10.57 3.77
N PRO A 101 -5.45 -11.67 4.15
CA PRO A 101 -5.39 -12.94 3.40
C PRO A 101 -5.76 -12.77 1.92
N HIS A 102 -5.00 -13.43 1.05
CA HIS A 102 -5.22 -13.45 -0.40
C HIS A 102 -5.18 -12.08 -1.07
N SER A 103 -4.39 -11.17 -0.54
CA SER A 103 -4.24 -9.85 -1.12
C SER A 103 -2.80 -9.51 -1.44
N LEU A 104 -2.61 -8.74 -2.50
CA LEU A 104 -1.31 -8.26 -2.94
C LEU A 104 -1.30 -6.74 -2.95
N MET A 105 -0.13 -6.19 -2.67
CA MET A 105 0.16 -4.76 -2.80
C MET A 105 1.26 -4.58 -3.83
N LYS A 106 0.99 -3.75 -4.82
CA LYS A 106 1.96 -3.40 -5.86
C LYS A 106 2.80 -2.21 -5.41
N PHE A 107 4.11 -2.32 -5.58
CA PHE A 107 5.04 -1.20 -5.43
C PHE A 107 5.61 -0.83 -6.79
N SER A 108 5.61 0.45 -7.11
CA SER A 108 6.15 0.97 -8.35
C SER A 108 7.13 2.10 -8.09
N PHE A 109 8.21 2.09 -8.88
CA PHE A 109 9.16 3.19 -8.91
C PHE A 109 9.32 3.59 -10.38
N PRO A 110 8.58 4.62 -10.85
CA PRO A 110 8.60 5.00 -12.25
C PRO A 110 10.01 5.33 -12.73
N SER A 111 10.45 4.66 -13.79
CA SER A 111 11.79 4.80 -14.32
C SER A 111 12.04 6.20 -14.83
N GLY A 112 13.21 6.76 -14.50
CA GLY A 112 13.62 8.08 -14.94
C GLY A 112 12.86 9.24 -14.29
N SER A 113 12.04 8.93 -13.29
CA SER A 113 11.22 9.90 -12.59
C SER A 113 11.79 10.17 -11.21
N ALA A 114 11.75 11.44 -10.78
CA ALA A 114 12.00 11.85 -9.41
C ALA A 114 10.76 11.69 -8.52
N GLU A 115 9.71 11.06 -9.03
CA GLU A 115 8.43 10.95 -8.32
C GLU A 115 8.48 10.07 -7.08
N GLY A 116 9.36 9.05 -7.07
CA GLY A 116 9.54 8.16 -5.93
C GLY A 116 8.73 6.88 -5.99
N LEU A 117 8.47 6.31 -4.81
CA LEU A 117 7.81 5.01 -4.62
C LEU A 117 6.31 5.19 -4.47
N TYR A 118 5.54 4.38 -5.19
CA TYR A 118 4.07 4.39 -5.17
C TYR A 118 3.50 3.02 -4.86
N ILE A 119 2.38 3.01 -4.14
CA ILE A 119 1.59 1.82 -3.87
C ILE A 119 0.39 1.80 -4.82
N ASN A 120 0.16 0.63 -5.43
CA ASN A 120 -0.99 0.36 -6.29
C ASN A 120 -1.14 1.32 -7.48
N ARG A 121 -0.04 1.83 -7.98
CA ARG A 121 -0.02 2.60 -9.22
C ARG A 121 -0.29 1.68 -10.41
N ARG A 122 -1.07 2.18 -11.36
CA ARG A 122 -1.38 1.46 -12.59
C ARG A 122 -1.19 2.39 -13.77
N GLY A 123 -0.35 1.97 -14.71
CA GLY A 123 0.11 2.83 -15.78
C GLY A 123 1.17 3.83 -15.29
N VAL A 124 1.54 4.77 -16.13
CA VAL A 124 2.43 5.89 -15.80
C VAL A 124 1.77 7.18 -16.24
N GLN A 125 2.27 8.30 -15.74
CA GLN A 125 1.75 9.60 -16.13
C GLN A 125 1.75 9.73 -17.66
N ASP A 126 0.63 10.18 -18.20
CA ASP A 126 0.39 10.33 -19.65
C ASP A 126 0.38 9.01 -20.44
N ARG A 127 0.41 7.86 -19.75
CA ARG A 127 0.28 6.54 -20.39
C ARG A 127 -0.63 5.63 -19.60
N ALA A 128 -1.66 5.17 -20.25
CA ALA A 128 -2.54 4.15 -19.69
C ALA A 128 -1.84 2.78 -19.64
N ASP A 129 -2.27 1.92 -18.71
CA ASP A 129 -1.91 0.50 -18.75
C ASP A 129 -2.55 -0.20 -19.96
N TYR A 130 -2.28 -1.51 -20.10
CA TYR A 130 -2.85 -2.30 -21.19
C TYR A 130 -4.39 -2.37 -21.20
N ARG A 131 -5.03 -1.94 -20.09
CA ARG A 131 -6.49 -1.85 -19.98
C ARG A 131 -7.03 -0.45 -20.29
N GLY A 132 -6.16 0.48 -20.62
CA GLY A 132 -6.54 1.86 -20.87
C GLY A 132 -6.75 2.70 -19.60
N VAL A 133 -6.16 2.30 -18.48
CA VAL A 133 -6.36 2.93 -17.18
C VAL A 133 -5.05 3.50 -16.65
N PHE A 134 -5.11 4.73 -16.14
CA PHE A 134 -4.05 5.31 -15.32
C PHE A 134 -4.59 5.56 -13.92
N VAL A 135 -3.97 4.93 -12.93
CA VAL A 135 -4.22 5.17 -11.51
C VAL A 135 -2.92 5.63 -10.88
N PRO A 136 -2.84 6.84 -10.34
CA PRO A 136 -1.59 7.39 -9.82
C PRO A 136 -1.02 6.62 -8.63
N GLY A 137 -1.87 5.91 -7.89
CA GLY A 137 -1.46 5.23 -6.68
C GLY A 137 -1.23 6.17 -5.50
N THR A 138 -0.69 5.62 -4.44
CA THR A 138 -0.41 6.34 -3.19
C THR A 138 1.09 6.44 -2.98
N LYS A 139 1.59 7.66 -2.81
CA LYS A 139 3.01 7.91 -2.63
C LYS A 139 3.48 7.50 -1.23
N VAL A 140 4.65 6.85 -1.19
CA VAL A 140 5.35 6.50 0.04
C VAL A 140 6.39 7.58 0.34
N HIS A 141 6.44 8.05 1.60
CA HIS A 141 7.44 9.03 2.02
C HIS A 141 8.83 8.40 2.07
N THR A 142 9.83 9.18 1.69
CA THR A 142 11.23 8.77 1.84
C THR A 142 11.62 8.77 3.34
N PRO A 143 12.63 7.98 3.75
CA PRO A 143 13.14 8.07 5.11
C PRO A 143 13.62 9.46 5.49
N GLU A 144 14.16 10.22 4.54
CA GLU A 144 14.60 11.60 4.74
C GLU A 144 13.42 12.52 5.06
N GLU A 145 12.30 12.38 4.36
CA GLU A 145 11.06 13.12 4.64
C GLU A 145 10.51 12.82 6.04
N MET A 146 10.83 11.65 6.58
CA MET A 146 10.45 11.23 7.93
C MET A 146 11.51 11.60 8.98
N GLY A 147 12.51 12.39 8.63
CA GLY A 147 13.60 12.74 9.53
C GLY A 147 14.53 11.58 9.90
N GLY A 148 14.59 10.55 9.08
CA GLY A 148 15.37 9.34 9.32
C GLY A 148 14.79 8.43 10.40
N LYS A 149 13.60 8.70 10.90
CA LYS A 149 12.96 7.97 12.00
C LYS A 149 11.82 7.13 11.49
N ASN A 150 12.14 5.93 11.03
CA ASN A 150 11.13 5.00 10.52
C ASN A 150 11.30 3.57 11.06
N SER A 151 11.99 3.42 12.18
CA SER A 151 12.18 2.12 12.81
C SER A 151 11.32 1.97 14.06
N ALA A 152 10.79 0.78 14.26
CA ALA A 152 10.08 0.36 15.46
C ALA A 152 10.76 -0.89 16.03
N TYR A 153 10.36 -1.28 17.23
CA TYR A 153 10.96 -2.44 17.91
C TYR A 153 10.86 -3.72 17.08
N ASN A 154 9.75 -3.93 16.40
CA ASN A 154 9.45 -5.15 15.64
C ASN A 154 9.34 -4.94 14.13
N GLY A 155 9.87 -3.84 13.62
CA GLY A 155 9.83 -3.58 12.20
C GLY A 155 10.17 -2.16 11.81
N ILE A 156 9.71 -1.79 10.64
CA ILE A 156 9.83 -0.45 10.09
C ILE A 156 8.46 0.05 9.66
N TYR A 157 8.35 1.35 9.49
CA TYR A 157 7.12 1.96 8.98
C TYR A 157 7.44 3.07 7.99
N HIS A 158 6.49 3.31 7.10
CA HIS A 158 6.54 4.38 6.11
C HIS A 158 5.26 5.18 6.18
N TYR A 159 5.37 6.50 6.18
CA TYR A 159 4.20 7.34 5.96
C TYR A 159 3.79 7.28 4.50
N ILE A 160 2.49 7.27 4.27
CA ILE A 160 1.89 7.29 2.94
C ILE A 160 0.86 8.42 2.84
N ASP A 161 0.64 8.93 1.63
CA ASP A 161 -0.16 10.13 1.40
C ASP A 161 -1.67 9.89 1.42
N ASP A 162 -2.09 8.66 1.46
CA ASP A 162 -3.50 8.26 1.53
C ASP A 162 -3.64 6.83 2.01
N ILE A 163 -4.86 6.45 2.38
CA ILE A 163 -5.18 5.05 2.65
C ILE A 163 -5.02 4.20 1.38
N VAL A 164 -4.73 2.94 1.58
CA VAL A 164 -4.68 1.93 0.51
C VAL A 164 -5.67 0.82 0.82
N HIS A 165 -6.19 0.17 -0.20
CA HIS A 165 -7.08 -0.97 -0.03
C HIS A 165 -6.97 -1.93 -1.21
N TYR A 166 -7.34 -3.17 -0.94
CA TYR A 166 -7.36 -4.20 -1.97
C TYR A 166 -8.48 -3.99 -2.97
#